data_04997666c49d34a378e9c0238d1b4816
#
_entry.id   04997666c49d34a378e9c0238d1b4816
#
_cell.length_a   1.000
_cell.length_b   1.000
_cell.length_c   1.000
_cell.angle_alpha   90.00
_cell.angle_beta   90.00
_cell.angle_gamma   90.00
#
_symmetry.space_group_name_H-M   'P 1'
#
loop_
_entity.id
_entity.type
_entity.pdbx_description
1 polymer ?
#
loop_
_entity_poly.entity_id
_entity_poly.type
_entity_poly.pdbx_seq_one_letter_code
_entity_poly.pdbx_strand_id
1 'polypeptide(L)'
;MANHKSALKRIRSNEAKKLRNKYQHKTARNAVRDLRVLEDKAEAEGKLINVISMLDKLAKKNIIHKNKAANLKSKLTKHVAAL
;
A
#
# COMPACT_ATOMS: atom_id res chain seq x y z
N MET A 1 32.17 12.81 19.05
CA MET A 1 32.41 11.40 18.64
C MET A 1 31.17 10.51 18.83
N ALA A 2 30.45 10.65 19.96
CA ALA A 2 29.18 9.95 20.17
C ALA A 2 28.17 10.28 19.05
N ASN A 3 28.23 11.49 18.49
CA ASN A 3 27.32 11.94 17.45
C ASN A 3 27.47 11.18 16.13
N HIS A 4 28.67 10.68 15.81
CA HIS A 4 28.91 9.90 14.60
C HIS A 4 28.20 8.56 14.61
N LYS A 5 28.26 7.85 15.72
CA LYS A 5 27.58 6.56 15.84
C LYS A 5 26.05 6.72 15.78
N SER A 6 25.52 7.75 16.41
CA SER A 6 24.10 8.07 16.36
C SER A 6 23.63 8.42 14.95
N ALA A 7 24.43 9.22 14.21
CA ALA A 7 24.13 9.60 12.84
C ALA A 7 24.13 8.39 11.92
N LEU A 8 25.13 7.50 12.02
CA LEU A 8 25.21 6.28 11.21
C LEU A 8 24.04 5.34 11.51
N LYS A 9 23.68 5.17 12.78
CA LYS A 9 22.55 4.36 13.19
C LYS A 9 21.24 4.91 12.60
N ARG A 10 21.08 6.24 12.63
CA ARG A 10 19.91 6.92 12.10
C ARG A 10 19.80 6.74 10.58
N ILE A 11 20.92 6.86 9.86
CA ILE A 11 20.99 6.66 8.41
C ILE A 11 20.59 5.23 8.07
N ARG A 12 21.15 4.22 8.75
CA ARG A 12 20.79 2.82 8.53
C ARG A 12 19.32 2.54 8.80
N SER A 13 18.78 3.12 9.89
CA SER A 13 17.37 2.98 10.23
C SER A 13 16.48 3.60 9.17
N ASN A 14 16.85 4.79 8.66
CA ASN A 14 16.08 5.47 7.62
C ASN A 14 16.11 4.69 6.30
N GLU A 15 17.24 4.12 5.93
CA GLU A 15 17.37 3.30 4.73
C GLU A 15 16.52 2.03 4.82
N ALA A 16 16.54 1.36 5.99
CA ALA A 16 15.71 0.19 6.22
C ALA A 16 14.22 0.50 6.13
N LYS A 17 13.79 1.63 6.71
CA LYS A 17 12.40 2.09 6.61
C LYS A 17 12.02 2.42 5.17
N LYS A 18 12.90 3.09 4.43
CA LYS A 18 12.68 3.47 3.04
C LYS A 18 12.49 2.22 2.16
N LEU A 19 13.35 1.21 2.34
CA LEU A 19 13.23 -0.05 1.61
C LEU A 19 11.94 -0.78 1.95
N ARG A 20 11.58 -0.83 3.22
CA ARG A 20 10.33 -1.46 3.68
C ARG A 20 9.11 -0.76 3.10
N ASN A 21 9.10 0.57 3.13
CA ASN A 21 8.01 1.37 2.59
C ASN A 21 7.87 1.16 1.09
N LYS A 22 8.99 1.15 0.36
CA LYS A 22 9.00 0.89 -1.07
C LYS A 22 8.45 -0.49 -1.40
N TYR A 23 8.84 -1.50 -0.63
CA TYR A 23 8.35 -2.88 -0.80
C TYR A 23 6.84 -2.95 -0.56
N GLN A 24 6.35 -2.37 0.53
CA GLN A 24 4.92 -2.37 0.86
C GLN A 24 4.10 -1.62 -0.20
N HIS A 25 4.60 -0.51 -0.69
CA HIS A 25 3.95 0.26 -1.74
C HIS A 25 3.87 -0.55 -3.03
N LYS A 26 4.95 -1.23 -3.41
CA LYS A 26 5.00 -2.08 -4.60
C LYS A 26 4.02 -3.26 -4.48
N THR A 27 3.98 -3.90 -3.31
CA THR A 27 3.09 -5.04 -3.05
C THR A 27 1.62 -4.61 -3.18
N ALA A 28 1.25 -3.47 -2.60
CA ALA A 28 -0.11 -2.95 -2.70
C ALA A 28 -0.47 -2.57 -4.14
N ARG A 29 0.45 -1.96 -4.87
CA ARG A 29 0.22 -1.59 -6.27
C ARG A 29 0.02 -2.81 -7.15
N ASN A 30 0.79 -3.87 -6.93
CA ASN A 30 0.61 -5.14 -7.64
C ASN A 30 -0.74 -5.77 -7.30
N ALA A 31 -1.16 -5.72 -6.04
CA ALA A 31 -2.46 -6.22 -5.61
C ALA A 31 -3.62 -5.46 -6.27
N VAL A 32 -3.50 -4.14 -6.41
CA VAL A 32 -4.47 -3.31 -7.12
C VAL A 32 -4.57 -3.72 -8.59
N ARG A 33 -3.42 -3.92 -9.23
CA ARG A 33 -3.38 -4.35 -10.63
C ARG A 33 -4.01 -5.71 -10.81
N ASP A 34 -3.69 -6.67 -9.95
CA ASP A 34 -4.24 -8.02 -10.01
C ASP A 34 -5.76 -8.01 -9.83
N LEU A 35 -6.26 -7.16 -8.93
CA LEU A 35 -7.70 -6.98 -8.74
C LEU A 35 -8.38 -6.47 -10.01
N ARG A 36 -7.76 -5.52 -10.71
CA ARG A 36 -8.32 -4.91 -11.91
C ARG A 36 -8.43 -5.87 -13.09
N VAL A 37 -7.57 -6.89 -13.16
CA VAL A 37 -7.61 -7.88 -14.25
C VAL A 37 -8.55 -9.05 -13.97
N LEU A 38 -9.09 -9.17 -12.76
CA LEU A 38 -10.07 -10.20 -12.43
C LEU A 38 -11.40 -9.95 -13.14
N GLU A 39 -11.96 -11.00 -13.70
CA GLU A 39 -13.25 -10.94 -14.38
C GLU A 39 -14.36 -11.53 -13.51
N ASP A 40 -14.04 -12.45 -12.61
CA ASP A 40 -14.99 -13.06 -11.69
C ASP A 40 -15.31 -12.11 -10.54
N LYS A 41 -16.58 -11.72 -10.44
CA LYS A 41 -17.06 -10.78 -9.41
C LYS A 41 -16.86 -11.31 -8.00
N ALA A 42 -17.11 -12.60 -7.76
CA ALA A 42 -16.97 -13.20 -6.43
C ALA A 42 -15.51 -13.17 -5.96
N GLU A 43 -14.56 -13.53 -6.84
CA GLU A 43 -13.13 -13.44 -6.53
C GLU A 43 -12.70 -12.00 -6.34
N ALA A 44 -13.18 -11.10 -7.18
CA ALA A 44 -12.86 -9.69 -7.10
C ALA A 44 -13.34 -9.07 -5.78
N GLU A 45 -14.53 -9.42 -5.33
CA GLU A 45 -15.05 -8.94 -4.04
C GLU A 45 -14.19 -9.41 -2.87
N GLY A 46 -13.75 -10.67 -2.88
CA GLY A 46 -12.86 -11.20 -1.86
C GLY A 46 -11.51 -10.49 -1.84
N LYS A 47 -10.90 -10.28 -3.01
CA LYS A 47 -9.64 -9.55 -3.13
C LYS A 47 -9.79 -8.07 -2.81
N LEU A 48 -10.92 -7.47 -3.11
CA LEU A 48 -11.20 -6.06 -2.80
C LEU A 48 -11.05 -5.79 -1.30
N ILE A 49 -11.59 -6.65 -0.46
CA ILE A 49 -11.47 -6.52 0.99
C ILE A 49 -10.01 -6.49 1.43
N ASN A 50 -9.19 -7.39 0.89
CA ASN A 50 -7.77 -7.45 1.19
C ASN A 50 -7.02 -6.21 0.69
N VAL A 51 -7.32 -5.74 -0.51
CA VAL A 51 -6.69 -4.56 -1.10
C VAL A 51 -7.04 -3.30 -0.30
N ILE A 52 -8.30 -3.15 0.09
CA ILE A 52 -8.74 -2.03 0.94
C ILE A 52 -7.97 -2.03 2.26
N SER A 53 -7.82 -3.19 2.89
CA SER A 53 -7.04 -3.33 4.11
C SER A 53 -5.59 -2.89 3.92
N MET A 54 -4.96 -3.30 2.81
CA MET A 54 -3.59 -2.89 2.48
C MET A 54 -3.47 -1.37 2.31
N LEU A 55 -4.40 -0.76 1.57
CA LEU A 55 -4.40 0.68 1.33
C LEU A 55 -4.59 1.47 2.62
N ASP A 56 -5.48 1.02 3.50
CA ASP A 56 -5.70 1.65 4.79
C ASP A 56 -4.45 1.58 5.68
N LYS A 57 -3.77 0.45 5.69
CA LYS A 57 -2.51 0.29 6.44
C LYS A 57 -1.42 1.20 5.91
N LEU A 58 -1.29 1.34 4.59
CA LEU A 58 -0.33 2.25 3.98
C LEU A 58 -0.62 3.71 4.33
N ALA A 59 -1.89 4.10 4.32
CA ALA A 59 -2.31 5.44 4.70
C ALA A 59 -2.04 5.71 6.19
N LYS A 60 -2.31 4.75 7.05
CA LYS A 60 -2.06 4.84 8.49
C LYS A 60 -0.57 5.02 8.78
N LYS A 61 0.30 4.38 8.01
CA LYS A 61 1.76 4.50 8.16
C LYS A 61 2.34 5.69 7.39
N ASN A 62 1.51 6.50 6.76
CA ASN A 62 1.93 7.66 5.95
C ASN A 62 2.82 7.28 4.74
N ILE A 63 2.72 6.06 4.25
CA ILE A 63 3.42 5.62 3.03
C ILE A 63 2.72 6.22 1.80
N ILE A 64 1.38 6.29 1.85
CA ILE A 64 0.58 7.02 0.88
C ILE A 64 -0.32 8.01 1.61
N HIS A 65 -0.76 9.05 0.91
CA HIS A 65 -1.68 10.03 1.49
C HIS A 65 -3.08 9.42 1.64
N LYS A 66 -3.78 9.77 2.72
CA LYS A 66 -5.13 9.28 3.00
C LYS A 66 -6.11 9.55 1.84
N ASN A 67 -5.95 10.68 1.15
CA ASN A 67 -6.81 11.02 0.01
C ASN A 67 -6.57 10.09 -1.16
N LYS A 68 -5.32 9.70 -1.42
CA LYS A 68 -5.01 8.72 -2.45
C LYS A 68 -5.61 7.36 -2.11
N ALA A 69 -5.50 6.92 -0.87
CA ALA A 69 -6.12 5.67 -0.41
C ALA A 69 -7.64 5.70 -0.60
N ALA A 70 -8.29 6.79 -0.21
CA ALA A 70 -9.74 6.96 -0.37
C ALA A 70 -10.16 6.93 -1.84
N ASN A 71 -9.41 7.61 -2.72
CA ASN A 71 -9.69 7.62 -4.16
C ASN A 71 -9.53 6.24 -4.78
N LEU A 72 -8.47 5.51 -4.44
CA LEU A 72 -8.24 4.15 -4.93
C LEU A 72 -9.33 3.21 -4.45
N LYS A 73 -9.71 3.28 -3.17
CA LYS A 73 -10.79 2.45 -2.63
C LYS A 73 -12.10 2.68 -3.36
N SER A 74 -12.44 3.94 -3.60
CA SER A 74 -13.66 4.32 -4.33
C SER A 74 -13.65 3.77 -5.75
N LYS A 75 -12.56 3.97 -6.49
CA LYS A 75 -12.43 3.49 -7.87
C LYS A 75 -12.49 1.97 -7.96
N LEU A 76 -11.82 1.27 -7.06
CA LEU A 76 -11.80 -0.20 -7.05
C LEU A 76 -13.16 -0.76 -6.66
N THR A 77 -13.85 -0.15 -5.70
CA THR A 77 -15.21 -0.56 -5.32
C THR A 77 -16.17 -0.43 -6.49
N LYS A 78 -16.10 0.66 -7.23
CA LYS A 78 -16.92 0.87 -8.42
C LYS A 78 -16.58 -0.12 -9.53
N HIS A 79 -15.30 -0.39 -9.73
CA HIS A 79 -14.83 -1.36 -10.72
C HIS A 79 -15.39 -2.76 -10.44
N VAL A 80 -15.30 -3.22 -9.20
CA VAL A 80 -15.80 -4.53 -8.79
C VAL A 80 -17.33 -4.59 -8.89
N ALA A 81 -18.02 -3.51 -8.51
CA ALA A 81 -19.46 -3.45 -8.61
C ALA A 81 -19.95 -3.54 -10.05
N ALA A 82 -19.14 -3.07 -11.01
CA ALA A 82 -19.46 -3.11 -12.43
C ALA A 82 -19.21 -4.47 -13.09
N LEU A 83 -18.53 -5.38 -12.43
CA LEU A 83 -18.31 -6.75 -12.94
C LEU A 83 -19.63 -7.59 -12.94
#